data_5ef31e06a49cc5e1b586e44520a23a60
#
_entry.id   5ef31e06a49cc5e1b586e44520a23a60
#
_cell.length_a   1.000
_cell.length_b   1.000
_cell.length_c   1.000
_cell.angle_alpha   90.00
_cell.angle_beta   90.00
_cell.angle_gamma   90.00
#
_symmetry.space_group_name_H-M   'P 1'
#
loop_
_entity.id
_entity.type
_entity.pdbx_description
1 polymer ?
#
loop_
_entity_poly.entity_id
_entity_poly.type
_entity_poly.pdbx_seq_one_letter_code
_entity_poly.pdbx_strand_id
1 'polypeptide(L)' 'MKRYCIKSRTGKIEYFDIISENEYDYTIRLYRVSDGSEKIIEEPMSRHLFDMCMKTGYIYELEKPDAVVA' A
#
# COMPACT_ATOMS: atom_id res chain seq x y z
N MET A 1 -11.62 3.45 -2.94
CA MET A 1 -10.60 2.75 -2.15
C MET A 1 -9.23 3.30 -2.51
N LYS A 2 -8.46 3.64 -1.50
CA LYS A 2 -7.15 4.23 -1.75
C LYS A 2 -6.08 3.16 -1.83
N ARG A 3 -5.16 3.36 -2.73
CA ARG A 3 -4.04 2.46 -2.92
C ARG A 3 -2.75 3.18 -2.59
N TYR A 4 -1.84 2.47 -1.94
CA TYR A 4 -0.57 3.03 -1.51
C TYR A 4 0.57 2.20 -2.07
N CYS A 5 1.65 2.87 -2.43
CA CYS A 5 2.83 2.21 -2.97
C CYS A 5 3.95 2.28 -1.94
N ILE A 6 4.71 1.20 -1.84
CA ILE A 6 5.86 1.15 -0.95
C ILE A 6 7.11 1.38 -1.78
N LYS A 7 7.96 2.30 -1.34
CA LYS A 7 9.23 2.52 -2.02
C LYS A 7 10.08 1.28 -1.94
N SER A 8 10.59 0.88 -3.08
CA SER A 8 11.40 -0.31 -3.17
C SER A 8 12.71 0.03 -3.87
N ARG A 9 13.78 -0.63 -3.48
CA ARG A 9 15.09 -0.35 -4.01
C ARG A 9 15.41 -1.01 -5.33
N THR A 10 14.80 -2.14 -5.62
CA THR A 10 15.31 -2.96 -6.71
C THR A 10 14.17 -3.53 -7.50
N GLY A 11 13.61 -2.78 -8.39
CA GLY A 11 12.70 -3.34 -9.36
C GLY A 11 11.52 -4.16 -8.85
N LYS A 12 11.40 -4.32 -7.55
CA LYS A 12 10.24 -4.97 -6.95
C LYS A 12 9.15 -3.94 -6.76
N ILE A 13 7.97 -4.31 -7.14
CA ILE A 13 6.82 -3.41 -6.98
C ILE A 13 5.97 -3.94 -5.84
N GLU A 14 5.75 -3.09 -4.84
CA GLU A 14 4.88 -3.44 -3.72
C GLU A 14 3.87 -2.33 -3.53
N TYR A 15 2.62 -2.69 -3.44
CA TYR A 15 1.56 -1.75 -3.16
C TYR A 15 0.49 -2.45 -2.34
N PHE A 16 -0.34 -1.66 -1.68
CA PHE A 16 -1.40 -2.25 -0.87
C PHE A 16 -2.65 -1.39 -0.87
N ASP A 17 -3.76 -2.04 -0.58
CA ASP A 17 -5.04 -1.38 -0.38
C ASP A 17 -5.42 -1.55 1.08
N ILE A 18 -6.05 -0.54 1.66
CA ILE A 18 -6.62 -0.65 2.99
C ILE A 18 -8.02 -1.20 2.82
N ILE A 19 -8.24 -2.41 3.30
CA ILE A 19 -9.52 -3.07 3.11
C ILE A 19 -10.45 -2.97 4.31
N SER A 20 -9.90 -2.68 5.47
CA SER A 20 -10.73 -2.38 6.64
C SER A 20 -9.87 -1.67 7.68
N GLU A 21 -10.53 -1.15 8.72
CA GLU A 21 -9.81 -0.44 9.76
C GLU A 21 -10.53 -0.58 11.09
N ASN A 22 -9.76 -0.47 12.16
CA ASN A 22 -10.31 -0.41 13.50
C ASN A 22 -9.57 0.71 14.26
N GLU A 23 -9.74 0.75 15.57
CA GLU A 23 -9.16 1.84 16.35
C GLU A 23 -7.66 1.91 16.32
N TYR A 24 -7.00 0.78 16.16
CA TYR A 24 -5.55 0.69 16.30
C TYR A 24 -4.82 0.33 15.03
N ASP A 25 -5.49 -0.39 14.16
CA ASP A 25 -4.85 -0.97 12.98
C ASP A 25 -5.68 -0.79 11.73
N TYR A 26 -4.99 -0.84 10.61
CA TYR A 26 -5.61 -1.07 9.31
C TYR A 26 -5.39 -2.53 8.95
N THR A 27 -6.33 -3.11 8.23
CA THR A 27 -6.09 -4.39 7.57
C THR A 27 -5.77 -4.06 6.13
N ILE A 28 -4.62 -4.49 5.68
CA ILE A 28 -4.17 -4.18 4.33
C ILE A 28 -4.09 -5.45 3.50
N ARG A 29 -4.29 -5.29 2.21
CA ARG A 29 -4.03 -6.34 1.24
C ARG A 29 -2.82 -5.92 0.44
N LEU A 30 -1.71 -6.61 0.68
CA LEU A 30 -0.43 -6.27 0.09
C LEU A 30 -0.21 -7.09 -1.17
N TYR A 31 0.16 -6.40 -2.23
CA TYR A 31 0.49 -7.02 -3.51
C TYR A 31 1.99 -6.85 -3.72
N ARG A 32 2.66 -7.95 -3.96
CA ARG A 32 4.10 -7.95 -4.20
C ARG A 32 4.36 -8.58 -5.55
N VAL A 33 4.90 -7.79 -6.46
CA VAL A 33 5.19 -8.26 -7.81
C VAL A 33 6.70 -8.38 -7.97
N SER A 34 7.17 -9.57 -8.31
CA SER A 34 8.59 -9.84 -8.43
C SER A 34 8.78 -10.94 -9.46
N ASP A 35 9.67 -10.71 -10.42
CA ASP A 35 10.05 -11.73 -11.42
C ASP A 35 8.85 -12.37 -12.12
N GLY A 36 7.86 -11.57 -12.44
CA GLY A 36 6.69 -12.08 -13.13
C GLY A 36 5.71 -12.82 -12.25
N SER A 37 5.98 -12.90 -10.95
CA SER A 37 5.07 -13.52 -9.99
C SER A 37 4.43 -12.46 -9.12
N GLU A 38 3.20 -12.72 -8.74
CA GLU A 38 2.50 -11.82 -7.83
C GLU A 38 2.08 -12.59 -6.58
N LYS A 39 2.38 -12.03 -5.42
CA LYS A 39 1.91 -12.56 -4.15
C LYS A 39 0.93 -11.58 -3.54
N ILE A 40 -0.13 -12.11 -2.97
CA ILE A 40 -1.15 -11.30 -2.30
C ILE A 40 -1.22 -11.77 -0.86
N ILE A 41 -1.02 -10.84 0.06
CA ILE A 41 -0.98 -11.13 1.50
C ILE A 41 -1.89 -10.15 2.20
N GLU A 42 -2.71 -10.65 3.13
CA GLU A 42 -3.50 -9.76 3.99
C GLU A 42 -2.90 -9.77 5.36
N GLU A 43 -2.69 -8.59 5.92
CA GLU A 43 -2.10 -8.48 7.25
C GLU A 43 -2.49 -7.18 7.90
N PRO A 44 -2.36 -7.10 9.23
CA PRO A 44 -2.61 -5.85 9.93
C PRO A 44 -1.41 -4.91 9.82
N MET A 45 -1.69 -3.62 9.80
CA MET A 45 -0.67 -2.58 9.87
C MET A 45 -1.13 -1.56 10.89
N SER A 46 -0.32 -1.28 11.90
CA SER A 46 -0.72 -0.31 12.91
C SER A 46 -0.86 1.08 12.30
N ARG A 47 -1.78 1.86 12.84
CA ARG A 47 -1.97 3.24 12.39
C ARG A 47 -0.71 4.06 12.61
N HIS A 48 -0.02 3.80 13.71
CA HIS A 48 1.22 4.50 14.00
C HIS A 48 2.28 4.23 12.94
N LEU A 49 2.46 2.98 12.58
CA LEU A 49 3.42 2.62 11.53
C LEU A 49 3.04 3.24 10.20
N PHE A 50 1.76 3.21 9.86
CA PHE A 50 1.28 3.82 8.64
C PHE A 50 1.62 5.31 8.60
N ASP A 51 1.32 6.02 9.70
CA ASP A 51 1.60 7.45 9.76
C ASP A 51 3.10 7.74 9.64
N MET A 52 3.92 6.95 10.30
CA MET A 52 5.36 7.13 10.23
C MET A 52 5.87 6.94 8.80
N CYS A 53 5.39 5.92 8.13
CA CYS A 53 5.81 5.64 6.76
C CYS A 53 5.35 6.72 5.79
N MET A 54 4.18 7.29 6.03
CA MET A 54 3.70 8.39 5.21
C MET A 54 4.55 9.63 5.41
N LYS A 55 4.91 9.94 6.65
CA LYS A 55 5.71 11.10 6.96
C LYS A 55 7.11 11.02 6.37
N THR A 56 7.68 9.84 6.35
CA THR A 56 9.04 9.67 5.83
C THR A 56 9.07 9.48 4.33
N GLY A 57 7.92 9.33 3.70
CA GLY A 57 7.85 9.08 2.27
C GLY A 57 8.14 7.64 1.89
N TYR A 58 8.23 6.75 2.87
CA TYR A 58 8.46 5.34 2.59
C TYR A 58 7.27 4.72 1.87
N ILE A 59 6.06 5.18 2.18
CA ILE A 59 4.87 4.84 1.41
C ILE A 59 4.21 6.13 0.94
N TYR A 60 3.51 6.05 -0.15
CA TYR A 60 2.81 7.20 -0.70
C TYR A 60 1.53 6.75 -1.38
N GLU A 61 0.56 7.64 -1.39
CA GLU A 61 -0.74 7.34 -1.98
C GLU A 61 -0.65 7.40 -3.50
N LEU A 62 -1.20 6.40 -4.16
CA LEU A 62 -1.28 6.39 -5.62
C LEU A 62 -2.57 7.05 -6.05
N GLU A 63 -2.46 8.01 -6.93
CA GLU A 63 -3.64 8.62 -7.52
C GLU A 63 -4.21 7.67 -8.56
N LYS A 64 -5.52 7.63 -8.62
CA LYS A 64 -6.19 6.81 -9.60
C LYS A 64 -6.27 7.54 -10.92
N PRO A 65 -5.65 7.02 -11.94
CA PRO A 65 -5.73 7.66 -13.24
C PRO A 65 -7.15 7.67 -13.82
N ASP A 66 -7.97 6.78 -13.39
CA ASP A 66 -9.34 6.73 -13.88
C ASP A 66 -10.15 7.95 -13.50
N ALA A 67 -9.74 8.65 -12.47
CA ALA A 67 -10.43 9.89 -12.11
C ALA A 67 -10.37 10.90 -13.23
N VAL A 68 -9.51 10.69 -14.15
CA VAL A 68 -9.27 11.65 -15.19
C VAL A 68 -10.14 11.42 -16.38
N VAL A 69 -10.80 10.37 -16.42
CA VAL A 69 -11.54 9.97 -17.61
C VAL A 69 -12.77 10.82 -17.81
N ALA A 70 -12.97 11.74 -17.22
CA ALA A 70 -14.15 12.57 -17.42
C ALA A 70 -14.27 13.08 -18.85
#